data_9599ee2d6f7ce5020952b4749c3f96a8
#
_entry.id   9599ee2d6f7ce5020952b4749c3f96a8
#
_cell.length_a   1.000
_cell.length_b   1.000
_cell.length_c   1.000
_cell.angle_alpha   90.00
_cell.angle_beta   90.00
_cell.angle_gamma   90.00
#
_symmetry.space_group_name_H-M   'P 1'
#
loop_
_entity.id
_entity.type
_entity.pdbx_description
1 polymer ?
#
loop_
_entity_poly.entity_id
_entity_poly.type
_entity_poly.pdbx_seq_one_letter_code
_entity_poly.pdbx_strand_id
1 'polypeptide(L)'
;MSNLSDLLPAGAGAKTAQFTADGSLTSGQLVAVQSDGTVTSISSSNYTDFVGITDEAISDTASGSVVVRGGVSTKLTGLTTDLVYYLQPDGTLKLPTERITGTVSKGVSLSTVLDASATDTFITGLAFSQDGTKLFLVGAGSDSVYQYSLTIAFSLTSASYDSVSFSYTAQGINVAGFTFNTDGTKMFLTNNSTVYQYSLTTGFDISTASYDSVTFSTSSQSTNLRGLAFNSDGTKMFASVRFDDIFQYSLSTGFDISTASFDSVTLEIDLSGELGPLTFSGNGRMYIINNGDYVYEFLLPLVDTTVTVGKSTSATSILLGG
;
A
#
# COMPACT_ATOMS: atom_id res chain seq x y z
N MET A 1 -27.42 -31.47 -1.98
CA MET A 1 -26.49 -30.32 -2.09
C MET A 1 -25.37 -30.79 -3.00
N SER A 2 -25.28 -30.21 -4.18
CA SER A 2 -24.18 -30.55 -5.13
C SER A 2 -22.86 -30.12 -4.50
N ASN A 3 -21.89 -31.02 -4.47
CA ASN A 3 -20.57 -30.71 -3.97
C ASN A 3 -19.86 -29.78 -4.97
N LEU A 4 -19.05 -28.85 -4.49
CA LEU A 4 -18.30 -27.91 -5.35
C LEU A 4 -17.42 -28.66 -6.39
N SER A 5 -16.98 -29.87 -6.07
CA SER A 5 -16.30 -30.79 -7.01
C SER A 5 -17.11 -31.11 -8.26
N ASP A 6 -18.46 -31.03 -8.17
CA ASP A 6 -19.36 -31.34 -9.28
C ASP A 6 -19.56 -30.14 -10.23
N LEU A 7 -19.13 -28.96 -9.82
CA LEU A 7 -19.21 -27.70 -10.57
C LEU A 7 -17.88 -27.28 -11.22
N LEU A 8 -16.78 -27.97 -10.89
CA LEU A 8 -15.46 -27.67 -11.41
C LEU A 8 -15.17 -28.52 -12.66
N PRO A 9 -14.43 -27.98 -13.66
CA PRO A 9 -13.98 -28.77 -14.80
C PRO A 9 -13.23 -30.03 -14.34
N ALA A 10 -13.36 -31.12 -15.08
CA ALA A 10 -12.70 -32.38 -14.76
C ALA A 10 -11.18 -32.17 -14.52
N GLY A 11 -10.73 -32.49 -13.31
CA GLY A 11 -9.34 -32.26 -12.84
C GLY A 11 -9.09 -31.03 -11.98
N ALA A 12 -10.07 -30.16 -11.76
CA ALA A 12 -9.88 -28.95 -10.96
C ALA A 12 -9.97 -29.18 -9.43
N GLY A 13 -10.43 -30.32 -8.96
CA GLY A 13 -10.64 -30.59 -7.53
C GLY A 13 -9.49 -31.28 -6.80
N ALA A 14 -8.48 -31.81 -7.51
CA ALA A 14 -7.48 -32.69 -6.96
C ALA A 14 -6.06 -32.41 -7.49
N LYS A 15 -5.69 -31.14 -7.69
CA LYS A 15 -4.30 -30.81 -8.06
C LYS A 15 -3.41 -30.92 -6.83
N THR A 16 -2.80 -32.10 -6.67
CA THR A 16 -1.75 -32.33 -5.70
C THR A 16 -0.44 -32.65 -6.40
N ALA A 17 0.67 -32.31 -5.78
CA ALA A 17 2.00 -32.72 -6.16
C ALA A 17 2.72 -33.37 -4.96
N GLN A 18 3.63 -34.25 -5.23
CA GLN A 18 4.44 -34.91 -4.20
C GLN A 18 5.70 -34.08 -3.96
N PHE A 19 5.97 -33.79 -2.69
CA PHE A 19 7.16 -33.09 -2.26
C PHE A 19 7.81 -33.83 -1.08
N THR A 20 9.13 -33.78 -1.00
CA THR A 20 9.88 -34.21 0.18
C THR A 20 9.89 -33.06 1.19
N ALA A 21 9.58 -33.35 2.46
CA ALA A 21 9.57 -32.35 3.51
C ALA A 21 10.98 -32.13 4.08
N ASP A 22 11.34 -30.87 4.27
CA ASP A 22 12.45 -30.45 5.12
C ASP A 22 11.88 -29.95 6.44
N GLY A 23 11.93 -30.82 7.45
CA GLY A 23 11.21 -30.68 8.71
C GLY A 23 9.81 -31.32 8.69
N SER A 24 9.31 -31.67 9.88
CA SER A 24 7.98 -32.29 10.02
C SER A 24 6.87 -31.23 9.75
N LEU A 25 5.94 -31.60 8.88
CA LEU A 25 4.81 -30.74 8.46
C LEU A 25 3.48 -31.35 8.95
N THR A 26 2.58 -30.52 9.40
CA THR A 26 1.20 -30.92 9.78
C THR A 26 0.27 -30.89 8.59
N SER A 27 -0.86 -31.60 8.64
CA SER A 27 -1.92 -31.48 7.64
C SER A 27 -2.52 -30.07 7.66
N GLY A 28 -2.74 -29.48 6.49
CA GLY A 28 -3.27 -28.11 6.34
C GLY A 28 -2.23 -27.00 6.55
N GLN A 29 -0.97 -27.33 6.58
CA GLN A 29 0.11 -26.37 6.73
C GLN A 29 0.46 -25.72 5.39
N LEU A 30 0.62 -24.39 5.38
CA LEU A 30 1.14 -23.66 4.24
C LEU A 30 2.65 -23.90 4.13
N VAL A 31 3.13 -24.19 2.92
CA VAL A 31 4.52 -24.58 2.67
C VAL A 31 5.14 -23.79 1.51
N ALA A 32 6.43 -23.54 1.64
CA ALA A 32 7.27 -22.94 0.61
C ALA A 32 8.24 -23.98 0.03
N VAL A 33 8.54 -23.84 -1.26
CA VAL A 33 9.55 -24.68 -1.92
C VAL A 33 10.94 -24.08 -1.72
N GLN A 34 11.91 -24.92 -1.48
CA GLN A 34 13.33 -24.56 -1.35
C GLN A 34 14.08 -24.77 -2.67
N SER A 35 15.29 -24.26 -2.77
CA SER A 35 16.14 -24.36 -3.97
C SER A 35 16.53 -25.79 -4.35
N ASP A 36 16.48 -26.72 -3.41
CA ASP A 36 16.72 -28.15 -3.63
C ASP A 36 15.47 -28.96 -4.00
N GLY A 37 14.29 -28.26 -4.09
CA GLY A 37 13.02 -28.88 -4.43
C GLY A 37 12.27 -29.50 -3.24
N THR A 38 12.80 -29.41 -2.02
CA THR A 38 12.08 -29.80 -0.81
C THR A 38 11.06 -28.72 -0.40
N VAL A 39 10.11 -29.06 0.48
CA VAL A 39 9.17 -28.09 1.05
C VAL A 39 9.34 -27.96 2.55
N THR A 40 9.21 -26.74 3.03
CA THR A 40 9.31 -26.42 4.46
C THR A 40 8.17 -25.51 4.90
N SER A 41 8.02 -25.30 6.20
CA SER A 41 7.03 -24.38 6.75
C SER A 41 7.32 -22.93 6.34
N ILE A 42 6.24 -22.13 6.23
CA ILE A 42 6.36 -20.70 5.93
C ILE A 42 7.06 -19.95 7.06
N SER A 43 7.93 -19.03 6.66
CA SER A 43 8.64 -18.09 7.53
C SER A 43 8.77 -16.73 6.84
N SER A 44 9.22 -15.71 7.55
CA SER A 44 9.46 -14.37 6.99
C SER A 44 10.52 -14.32 5.88
N SER A 45 11.35 -15.36 5.76
CA SER A 45 12.40 -15.45 4.73
C SER A 45 12.00 -16.20 3.47
N ASN A 46 10.92 -16.99 3.51
CA ASN A 46 10.53 -17.89 2.40
C ASN A 46 9.06 -17.78 1.98
N TYR A 47 8.25 -16.89 2.58
CA TYR A 47 6.81 -16.84 2.28
C TYR A 47 6.49 -16.49 0.81
N THR A 48 7.43 -15.84 0.10
CA THR A 48 7.31 -15.56 -1.34
C THR A 48 7.44 -16.80 -2.21
N ASP A 49 8.03 -17.86 -1.68
CA ASP A 49 8.25 -19.14 -2.36
C ASP A 49 7.13 -20.15 -2.09
N PHE A 50 5.96 -19.62 -1.67
CA PHE A 50 4.77 -20.41 -1.39
C PHE A 50 4.40 -21.32 -2.55
N VAL A 51 4.19 -22.60 -2.29
CA VAL A 51 3.85 -23.61 -3.31
C VAL A 51 2.48 -24.24 -3.08
N GLY A 52 2.02 -24.32 -1.83
CA GLY A 52 0.74 -24.97 -1.57
C GLY A 52 0.45 -25.25 -0.10
N ILE A 53 -0.53 -26.13 0.12
CA ILE A 53 -1.02 -26.56 1.44
C ILE A 53 -0.91 -28.07 1.54
N THR A 54 -0.29 -28.58 2.60
CA THR A 54 -0.18 -30.03 2.84
C THR A 54 -1.56 -30.66 2.96
N ASP A 55 -1.80 -31.75 2.21
CA ASP A 55 -3.04 -32.52 2.28
C ASP A 55 -3.06 -33.52 3.44
N GLU A 56 -1.88 -33.86 3.91
CA GLU A 56 -1.62 -34.79 5.02
C GLU A 56 -0.45 -34.31 5.88
N ALA A 57 -0.24 -34.95 7.02
CA ALA A 57 1.00 -34.76 7.80
C ALA A 57 2.17 -35.45 7.10
N ILE A 58 3.30 -34.75 6.95
CA ILE A 58 4.49 -35.25 6.28
C ILE A 58 5.64 -35.26 7.29
N SER A 59 6.20 -36.42 7.55
CA SER A 59 7.38 -36.53 8.43
C SER A 59 8.60 -35.91 7.77
N ASP A 60 9.55 -35.48 8.59
CA ASP A 60 10.84 -34.99 8.10
C ASP A 60 11.48 -35.97 7.12
N THR A 61 12.03 -35.48 6.02
CA THR A 61 12.63 -36.23 4.91
C THR A 61 11.69 -37.21 4.18
N ALA A 62 10.42 -37.31 4.57
CA ALA A 62 9.42 -38.12 3.88
C ALA A 62 8.79 -37.38 2.71
N SER A 63 8.28 -38.14 1.73
CA SER A 63 7.49 -37.58 0.62
C SER A 63 6.01 -37.62 0.98
N GLY A 64 5.30 -36.54 0.64
CA GLY A 64 3.88 -36.42 0.91
C GLY A 64 3.17 -35.45 -0.04
N SER A 65 1.83 -35.43 0.06
CA SER A 65 0.97 -34.72 -0.86
C SER A 65 0.73 -33.27 -0.44
N VAL A 66 0.95 -32.36 -1.38
CA VAL A 66 0.68 -30.90 -1.23
C VAL A 66 -0.33 -30.48 -2.29
N VAL A 67 -1.43 -29.83 -1.87
CA VAL A 67 -2.38 -29.19 -2.78
C VAL A 67 -1.73 -27.95 -3.36
N VAL A 68 -1.56 -27.92 -4.67
CA VAL A 68 -0.90 -26.82 -5.39
C VAL A 68 -1.89 -25.95 -6.15
N ARG A 69 -1.39 -24.92 -6.80
CA ARG A 69 -2.18 -23.95 -7.58
C ARG A 69 -3.20 -24.64 -8.50
N GLY A 70 -4.47 -24.18 -8.42
CA GLY A 70 -5.60 -24.75 -9.14
C GLY A 70 -6.25 -25.95 -8.44
N GLY A 71 -5.73 -26.39 -7.29
CA GLY A 71 -6.35 -27.38 -6.43
C GLY A 71 -7.23 -26.74 -5.35
N VAL A 72 -8.10 -27.53 -4.74
CA VAL A 72 -8.93 -27.12 -3.59
C VAL A 72 -8.41 -27.82 -2.34
N SER A 73 -7.90 -27.06 -1.37
CA SER A 73 -7.60 -27.59 -0.03
C SER A 73 -8.83 -27.51 0.86
N THR A 74 -9.10 -28.57 1.59
CA THR A 74 -10.18 -28.65 2.60
C THR A 74 -9.64 -28.74 4.02
N LYS A 75 -8.36 -28.45 4.20
CA LYS A 75 -7.66 -28.63 5.49
C LYS A 75 -7.59 -27.36 6.34
N LEU A 76 -7.98 -26.22 5.79
CA LEU A 76 -8.04 -24.96 6.54
C LEU A 76 -9.38 -24.82 7.26
N THR A 77 -9.42 -24.04 8.33
CA THR A 77 -10.61 -23.76 9.12
C THR A 77 -10.78 -22.26 9.35
N GLY A 78 -11.98 -21.81 9.66
CA GLY A 78 -12.25 -20.41 10.01
C GLY A 78 -12.24 -19.45 8.81
N LEU A 79 -12.37 -19.95 7.58
CA LEU A 79 -12.43 -19.12 6.39
C LEU A 79 -13.83 -18.51 6.21
N THR A 80 -13.88 -17.26 5.73
CA THR A 80 -15.13 -16.62 5.29
C THR A 80 -15.33 -16.90 3.80
N THR A 81 -16.51 -17.34 3.42
CA THR A 81 -16.83 -17.74 2.04
C THR A 81 -16.73 -16.55 1.07
N ASP A 82 -16.27 -16.82 -0.14
CA ASP A 82 -16.12 -15.87 -1.25
C ASP A 82 -15.03 -14.79 -1.08
N LEU A 83 -14.19 -14.87 -0.06
CA LEU A 83 -13.09 -13.94 0.15
C LEU A 83 -11.74 -14.52 -0.31
N VAL A 84 -10.87 -13.64 -0.78
CA VAL A 84 -9.49 -13.96 -1.15
C VAL A 84 -8.60 -13.82 0.07
N TYR A 85 -7.77 -14.81 0.31
CA TYR A 85 -6.83 -14.84 1.43
C TYR A 85 -5.39 -14.66 0.96
N TYR A 86 -4.62 -13.93 1.74
CA TYR A 86 -3.22 -13.62 1.51
C TYR A 86 -2.34 -14.22 2.59
N LEU A 87 -1.22 -14.79 2.15
CA LEU A 87 -0.21 -15.33 3.05
C LEU A 87 0.60 -14.20 3.68
N GLN A 88 0.75 -14.26 5.00
CA GLN A 88 1.61 -13.37 5.75
C GLN A 88 2.99 -13.98 5.97
N PRO A 89 4.03 -13.15 6.21
CA PRO A 89 5.37 -13.65 6.51
C PRO A 89 5.47 -14.54 7.75
N ASP A 90 4.48 -14.50 8.63
CA ASP A 90 4.39 -15.37 9.82
C ASP A 90 3.69 -16.72 9.55
N GLY A 91 3.34 -17.00 8.29
CA GLY A 91 2.64 -18.21 7.88
C GLY A 91 1.13 -18.19 8.09
N THR A 92 0.55 -17.07 8.55
CA THR A 92 -0.89 -16.93 8.72
C THR A 92 -1.59 -16.47 7.44
N LEU A 93 -2.89 -16.76 7.34
CA LEU A 93 -3.74 -16.24 6.27
C LEU A 93 -4.55 -15.05 6.77
N LYS A 94 -4.56 -13.96 5.99
CA LYS A 94 -5.35 -12.78 6.29
C LYS A 94 -6.20 -12.33 5.12
N LEU A 95 -7.33 -11.72 5.45
CA LEU A 95 -8.15 -10.98 4.49
C LEU A 95 -7.50 -9.62 4.18
N PRO A 96 -7.78 -9.04 3.01
CA PRO A 96 -7.28 -7.70 2.68
C PRO A 96 -7.68 -6.62 3.68
N THR A 97 -8.78 -6.85 4.42
CA THR A 97 -9.35 -5.93 5.40
C THR A 97 -8.96 -6.24 6.85
N GLU A 98 -8.16 -7.28 7.10
CA GLU A 98 -7.73 -7.54 8.48
C GLU A 98 -6.67 -6.53 8.91
N ARG A 99 -7.07 -5.69 9.84
CA ARG A 99 -6.28 -4.70 10.54
C ARG A 99 -5.01 -5.29 11.13
N ILE A 100 -3.89 -4.71 10.76
CA ILE A 100 -2.71 -4.78 11.62
C ILE A 100 -2.81 -3.60 12.59
N THR A 101 -3.29 -3.84 13.79
CA THR A 101 -3.21 -2.88 14.88
C THR A 101 -1.79 -2.85 15.42
N GLY A 102 -0.93 -2.07 14.80
CA GLY A 102 0.32 -1.66 15.40
C GLY A 102 0.07 -0.42 16.24
N THR A 103 0.11 -0.51 17.56
CA THR A 103 0.24 0.66 18.41
C THR A 103 1.63 1.24 18.20
N VAL A 104 1.74 2.33 17.46
CA VAL A 104 2.93 3.14 17.51
C VAL A 104 2.96 3.79 18.89
N SER A 105 3.92 3.40 19.72
CA SER A 105 4.19 4.11 20.97
C SER A 105 4.35 5.59 20.64
N LYS A 106 3.72 6.48 21.41
CA LYS A 106 3.93 7.93 21.33
C LYS A 106 5.44 8.16 21.19
N GLY A 107 5.85 8.59 19.98
CA GLY A 107 7.27 8.74 19.66
C GLY A 107 7.95 9.66 20.64
N VAL A 108 9.20 9.41 20.87
CA VAL A 108 10.11 10.32 21.57
C VAL A 108 9.89 11.72 20.98
N SER A 109 9.58 12.70 21.82
CA SER A 109 9.53 14.10 21.43
C SER A 109 10.87 14.46 20.80
N LEU A 110 10.93 14.54 19.48
CA LEU A 110 12.13 15.06 18.80
C LEU A 110 12.18 16.55 19.06
N SER A 111 13.28 17.01 19.66
CA SER A 111 13.52 18.42 19.95
C SER A 111 13.86 19.24 18.72
N THR A 112 13.83 18.66 17.53
CA THR A 112 14.21 19.32 16.29
C THR A 112 12.97 19.80 15.57
N VAL A 113 12.85 21.10 15.44
CA VAL A 113 11.75 21.78 14.73
C VAL A 113 12.39 22.61 13.61
N LEU A 114 11.83 22.48 12.41
CA LEU A 114 12.05 23.44 11.34
C LEU A 114 10.99 24.54 11.47
N ASP A 115 11.41 25.75 11.78
CA ASP A 115 10.54 26.92 11.78
C ASP A 115 10.34 27.42 10.34
N ALA A 116 9.20 27.14 9.76
CA ALA A 116 8.81 27.57 8.42
C ALA A 116 7.92 28.83 8.43
N SER A 117 7.71 29.47 9.57
CA SER A 117 6.80 30.63 9.71
C SER A 117 7.22 31.83 8.87
N ALA A 118 8.51 31.92 8.51
CA ALA A 118 9.01 32.96 7.61
C ALA A 118 8.63 32.73 6.13
N THR A 119 8.26 31.49 5.74
CA THR A 119 7.84 31.17 4.37
C THR A 119 6.32 31.11 4.24
N ASP A 120 5.63 30.49 5.20
CA ASP A 120 4.18 30.47 5.27
C ASP A 120 3.70 30.31 6.72
N THR A 121 2.57 30.90 7.04
CA THR A 121 1.97 30.84 8.38
C THR A 121 1.06 29.63 8.56
N PHE A 122 0.72 28.91 7.48
CA PHE A 122 -0.21 27.80 7.52
C PHE A 122 0.25 26.66 6.60
N ILE A 123 1.18 25.82 7.09
CA ILE A 123 1.67 24.63 6.39
C ILE A 123 0.66 23.50 6.53
N THR A 124 0.26 22.90 5.40
CA THR A 124 -0.74 21.82 5.34
C THR A 124 -0.18 20.48 4.87
N GLY A 125 1.02 20.48 4.30
CA GLY A 125 1.61 19.24 3.79
C GLY A 125 3.12 19.34 3.64
N LEU A 126 3.77 18.18 3.58
CA LEU A 126 5.20 18.06 3.33
C LEU A 126 5.50 16.82 2.48
N ALA A 127 6.59 16.88 1.74
CA ALA A 127 7.17 15.73 1.06
C ALA A 127 8.70 15.87 1.00
N PHE A 128 9.40 14.73 0.92
CA PHE A 128 10.85 14.71 0.65
C PHE A 128 11.10 14.24 -0.78
N SER A 129 12.24 14.63 -1.32
CA SER A 129 12.84 13.92 -2.47
C SER A 129 13.20 12.49 -2.07
N GLN A 130 13.28 11.59 -3.05
CA GLN A 130 13.56 10.18 -2.78
C GLN A 130 14.90 9.96 -2.04
N ASP A 131 15.89 10.78 -2.32
CA ASP A 131 17.21 10.75 -1.68
C ASP A 131 17.27 11.52 -0.35
N GLY A 132 16.17 12.20 0.03
CA GLY A 132 16.07 12.97 1.26
C GLY A 132 16.87 14.27 1.29
N THR A 133 17.45 14.70 0.16
CA THR A 133 18.26 15.92 0.10
C THR A 133 17.41 17.18 -0.09
N LYS A 134 16.11 17.03 -0.43
CA LYS A 134 15.16 18.12 -0.52
C LYS A 134 13.92 17.86 0.32
N LEU A 135 13.37 18.91 0.90
CA LEU A 135 12.08 18.95 1.58
C LEU A 135 11.19 19.98 0.89
N PHE A 136 9.96 19.63 0.70
CA PHE A 136 8.93 20.50 0.15
C PHE A 136 7.83 20.71 1.19
N LEU A 137 7.41 21.96 1.36
CA LEU A 137 6.30 22.32 2.24
C LEU A 137 5.20 22.95 1.39
N VAL A 138 3.95 22.59 1.69
CA VAL A 138 2.78 23.21 1.06
C VAL A 138 2.14 24.16 2.03
N GLY A 139 2.04 25.43 1.64
CA GLY A 139 1.47 26.50 2.43
C GLY A 139 0.13 26.96 1.89
N ALA A 140 -0.91 26.83 2.70
CA ALA A 140 -2.26 27.30 2.35
C ALA A 140 -2.48 28.78 2.68
N GLY A 141 -1.53 29.44 3.36
CA GLY A 141 -1.58 30.88 3.62
C GLY A 141 -1.24 31.72 2.40
N SER A 142 -0.39 31.21 1.51
CA SER A 142 0.07 31.90 0.31
C SER A 142 -0.19 31.12 -0.98
N ASP A 143 -0.91 29.97 -0.90
CA ASP A 143 -1.19 29.08 -2.03
C ASP A 143 0.08 28.69 -2.81
N SER A 144 1.10 28.24 -2.07
CA SER A 144 2.42 27.97 -2.64
C SER A 144 3.06 26.72 -2.09
N VAL A 145 3.90 26.07 -2.92
CA VAL A 145 4.85 25.03 -2.52
C VAL A 145 6.22 25.67 -2.34
N TYR A 146 6.93 25.35 -1.27
CA TYR A 146 8.27 25.86 -0.93
C TYR A 146 9.31 24.76 -0.94
N GLN A 147 10.52 25.05 -1.43
CA GLN A 147 11.61 24.10 -1.52
C GLN A 147 12.73 24.43 -0.55
N TYR A 148 13.19 23.41 0.15
CA TYR A 148 14.33 23.44 1.06
C TYR A 148 15.37 22.41 0.63
N SER A 149 16.65 22.75 0.77
CA SER A 149 17.78 21.83 0.62
C SER A 149 18.25 21.33 1.99
N LEU A 150 18.60 20.04 2.07
CA LEU A 150 19.14 19.40 3.26
C LEU A 150 20.57 18.92 2.98
N THR A 151 21.54 19.38 3.77
CA THR A 151 22.94 18.94 3.65
C THR A 151 23.16 17.54 4.24
N ILE A 152 22.26 17.09 5.10
CA ILE A 152 22.19 15.73 5.63
C ILE A 152 20.79 15.20 5.27
N ALA A 153 20.75 14.13 4.47
CA ALA A 153 19.49 13.55 3.99
C ALA A 153 18.50 13.28 5.14
N PHE A 154 17.24 13.68 4.97
CA PHE A 154 16.14 13.55 5.91
C PHE A 154 16.34 14.25 7.27
N SER A 155 17.37 15.07 7.43
CA SER A 155 17.65 15.78 8.70
C SER A 155 17.16 17.21 8.65
N LEU A 156 16.08 17.52 9.37
CA LEU A 156 15.51 18.88 9.45
C LEU A 156 16.49 19.91 10.05
N THR A 157 17.47 19.47 10.88
CA THR A 157 18.51 20.37 11.42
C THR A 157 19.41 20.95 10.35
N SER A 158 19.47 20.31 9.18
CA SER A 158 20.29 20.72 8.04
C SER A 158 19.49 21.42 6.95
N ALA A 159 18.19 21.65 7.16
CA ALA A 159 17.32 22.25 6.18
C ALA A 159 17.58 23.75 6.03
N SER A 160 17.67 24.20 4.79
CA SER A 160 17.81 25.61 4.41
C SER A 160 16.81 25.93 3.30
N TYR A 161 16.06 27.02 3.43
CA TYR A 161 15.15 27.48 2.40
C TYR A 161 15.92 27.93 1.15
N ASP A 162 15.57 27.35 -0.01
CA ASP A 162 16.28 27.61 -1.28
C ASP A 162 15.87 28.96 -1.92
N SER A 163 14.93 29.69 -1.31
CA SER A 163 14.28 30.88 -1.91
C SER A 163 13.53 30.53 -3.22
N VAL A 164 13.08 29.29 -3.33
CA VAL A 164 12.31 28.76 -4.46
C VAL A 164 10.90 28.42 -3.98
N SER A 165 9.91 28.98 -4.66
CA SER A 165 8.51 28.67 -4.44
C SER A 165 7.75 28.54 -5.76
N PHE A 166 6.70 27.74 -5.76
CA PHE A 166 5.78 27.56 -6.87
C PHE A 166 4.35 27.90 -6.41
N SER A 167 3.72 28.91 -7.03
CA SER A 167 2.35 29.31 -6.69
C SER A 167 1.32 28.49 -7.48
N TYR A 168 0.33 27.95 -6.80
CA TYR A 168 -0.85 27.30 -7.38
C TYR A 168 -2.12 28.14 -7.26
N THR A 169 -2.03 29.42 -6.94
CA THR A 169 -3.17 30.37 -6.81
C THR A 169 -4.07 30.36 -8.04
N ALA A 170 -3.48 30.23 -9.26
CA ALA A 170 -4.24 30.25 -10.52
C ALA A 170 -5.26 29.10 -10.63
N GLN A 171 -5.12 28.02 -9.87
CA GLN A 171 -6.05 26.88 -9.84
C GLN A 171 -7.12 27.04 -8.76
N GLY A 172 -6.99 28.00 -7.85
CA GLY A 172 -7.93 28.25 -6.76
C GLY A 172 -8.09 27.05 -5.82
N ILE A 173 -7.00 26.33 -5.55
CA ILE A 173 -7.00 25.08 -4.78
C ILE A 173 -6.87 25.41 -3.29
N ASN A 174 -7.78 24.89 -2.46
CA ASN A 174 -7.55 24.75 -1.04
C ASN A 174 -6.91 23.37 -0.80
N VAL A 175 -5.58 23.34 -0.70
CA VAL A 175 -4.81 22.09 -0.71
C VAL A 175 -5.09 21.25 0.53
N ALA A 176 -5.44 19.97 0.30
CA ALA A 176 -5.66 18.95 1.33
C ALA A 176 -4.61 17.82 1.29
N GLY A 177 -3.92 17.63 0.16
CA GLY A 177 -2.88 16.62 0.00
C GLY A 177 -1.85 17.01 -1.05
N PHE A 178 -0.64 16.46 -0.90
CA PHE A 178 0.53 16.78 -1.71
C PHE A 178 1.47 15.58 -1.85
N THR A 179 1.94 15.30 -3.06
CA THR A 179 2.94 14.26 -3.30
C THR A 179 3.67 14.46 -4.64
N PHE A 180 4.79 13.76 -4.81
CA PHE A 180 5.51 13.62 -6.08
C PHE A 180 5.40 12.20 -6.62
N ASN A 181 5.72 12.01 -7.90
CA ASN A 181 6.10 10.71 -8.42
C ASN A 181 7.54 10.35 -7.99
N THR A 182 7.97 9.13 -8.32
CA THR A 182 9.23 8.56 -7.82
C THR A 182 10.47 9.36 -8.22
N ASP A 183 10.52 9.93 -9.42
CA ASP A 183 11.67 10.69 -9.94
C ASP A 183 11.51 12.22 -9.79
N GLY A 184 10.40 12.68 -9.20
CA GLY A 184 10.10 14.09 -8.96
C GLY A 184 9.76 14.89 -10.21
N THR A 185 9.57 14.25 -11.37
CA THR A 185 9.17 14.94 -12.61
C THR A 185 7.68 15.26 -12.66
N LYS A 186 6.89 14.71 -11.75
CA LYS A 186 5.48 15.05 -11.57
C LYS A 186 5.18 15.39 -10.11
N MET A 187 4.32 16.36 -9.92
CA MET A 187 3.82 16.83 -8.65
C MET A 187 2.30 16.81 -8.67
N PHE A 188 1.70 16.39 -7.57
CA PHE A 188 0.26 16.28 -7.43
C PHE A 188 -0.21 17.06 -6.22
N LEU A 189 -1.21 17.92 -6.42
CA LEU A 189 -1.94 18.61 -5.38
C LEU A 189 -3.38 18.12 -5.37
N THR A 190 -4.00 18.02 -4.22
CA THR A 190 -5.43 17.71 -4.14
C THR A 190 -6.15 18.68 -3.23
N ASN A 191 -7.37 19.04 -3.62
CA ASN A 191 -8.35 19.63 -2.72
C ASN A 191 -9.28 18.54 -2.18
N ASN A 192 -10.41 18.94 -1.62
CA ASN A 192 -11.37 18.02 -1.02
C ASN A 192 -11.95 16.96 -1.99
N SER A 193 -11.85 17.14 -3.32
CA SER A 193 -12.52 16.24 -4.30
C SER A 193 -11.83 16.13 -5.65
N THR A 194 -10.70 16.81 -5.85
CA THR A 194 -10.02 16.85 -7.16
C THR A 194 -8.53 16.77 -6.97
N VAL A 195 -7.89 15.95 -7.79
CA VAL A 195 -6.43 15.83 -7.92
C VAL A 195 -5.99 16.66 -9.13
N TYR A 196 -4.92 17.43 -8.98
CA TYR A 196 -4.31 18.29 -10.00
C TYR A 196 -2.91 17.80 -10.30
N GLN A 197 -2.53 17.71 -11.58
CA GLN A 197 -1.23 17.24 -12.02
C GLN A 197 -0.37 18.38 -12.56
N TYR A 198 0.90 18.37 -12.17
CA TYR A 198 1.93 19.29 -12.62
C TYR A 198 3.14 18.50 -13.12
N SER A 199 3.78 18.98 -14.18
CA SER A 199 5.05 18.45 -14.69
C SER A 199 6.22 19.37 -14.33
N LEU A 200 7.34 18.75 -13.98
CA LEU A 200 8.62 19.43 -13.72
C LEU A 200 9.62 19.00 -14.78
N THR A 201 10.29 19.95 -15.44
CA THR A 201 11.34 19.62 -16.43
C THR A 201 12.62 19.12 -15.77
N THR A 202 12.84 19.45 -14.50
CA THR A 202 13.90 18.90 -13.65
C THR A 202 13.26 18.28 -12.41
N GLY A 203 13.52 16.99 -12.16
CA GLY A 203 12.93 16.29 -11.03
C GLY A 203 13.28 16.96 -9.69
N PHE A 204 12.26 17.12 -8.84
CA PHE A 204 12.38 17.77 -7.54
C PHE A 204 12.91 19.21 -7.55
N ASP A 205 12.74 19.91 -8.69
CA ASP A 205 13.00 21.36 -8.80
C ASP A 205 11.69 22.08 -9.14
N ILE A 206 11.00 22.58 -8.10
CA ILE A 206 9.69 23.22 -8.27
C ILE A 206 9.75 24.54 -9.03
N SER A 207 10.95 25.13 -9.25
CA SER A 207 11.09 26.30 -10.13
C SER A 207 10.75 25.97 -11.58
N THR A 208 10.81 24.68 -11.96
CA THR A 208 10.54 24.18 -13.30
C THR A 208 9.11 23.62 -13.45
N ALA A 209 8.29 23.74 -12.40
CA ALA A 209 6.94 23.18 -12.37
C ALA A 209 5.97 23.97 -13.29
N SER A 210 5.12 23.24 -13.99
CA SER A 210 4.03 23.79 -14.79
C SER A 210 2.76 22.96 -14.63
N TYR A 211 1.61 23.61 -14.64
CA TYR A 211 0.31 22.93 -14.57
C TYR A 211 0.00 22.24 -15.91
N ASP A 212 -0.30 20.93 -15.87
CA ASP A 212 -0.54 20.11 -17.05
C ASP A 212 -1.95 20.30 -17.64
N SER A 213 -2.81 21.07 -16.97
CA SER A 213 -4.24 21.18 -17.27
C SER A 213 -4.97 19.82 -17.18
N VAL A 214 -4.43 18.91 -16.37
CA VAL A 214 -4.97 17.57 -16.10
C VAL A 214 -5.49 17.54 -14.67
N THR A 215 -6.75 17.08 -14.54
CA THR A 215 -7.40 16.87 -13.24
C THR A 215 -8.11 15.52 -13.21
N PHE A 216 -8.24 14.96 -12.00
CA PHE A 216 -9.06 13.78 -11.75
C PHE A 216 -10.02 14.06 -10.59
N SER A 217 -11.33 13.87 -10.83
CA SER A 217 -12.35 14.07 -9.80
C SER A 217 -12.64 12.78 -9.04
N THR A 218 -12.57 12.85 -7.72
CA THR A 218 -12.96 11.78 -6.80
C THR A 218 -14.35 11.99 -6.19
N SER A 219 -15.09 13.00 -6.66
CA SER A 219 -16.36 13.44 -6.05
C SER A 219 -17.44 12.35 -6.02
N SER A 220 -17.36 11.34 -6.90
CA SER A 220 -18.26 10.19 -6.89
C SER A 220 -18.00 9.25 -5.70
N GLN A 221 -16.80 9.27 -5.11
CA GLN A 221 -16.42 8.48 -3.94
C GLN A 221 -16.46 9.34 -2.68
N SER A 222 -15.83 10.52 -2.72
CA SER A 222 -15.79 11.44 -1.59
C SER A 222 -15.53 12.89 -2.01
N THR A 223 -16.02 13.83 -1.21
CA THR A 223 -15.72 15.26 -1.29
C THR A 223 -14.89 15.75 -0.11
N ASN A 224 -14.22 14.85 0.62
CA ASN A 224 -13.45 15.15 1.83
C ASN A 224 -12.05 14.52 1.80
N LEU A 225 -11.33 14.62 0.67
CA LEU A 225 -9.94 14.14 0.58
C LEU A 225 -9.03 14.84 1.61
N ARG A 226 -8.06 14.08 2.14
CA ARG A 226 -7.04 14.55 3.08
C ARG A 226 -5.62 14.20 2.66
N GLY A 227 -5.44 13.17 1.87
CA GLY A 227 -4.12 12.75 1.42
C GLY A 227 -4.16 12.01 0.11
N LEU A 228 -3.01 11.97 -0.55
CA LEU A 228 -2.80 11.30 -1.82
C LEU A 228 -1.44 10.62 -1.80
N ALA A 229 -1.37 9.39 -2.27
CA ALA A 229 -0.12 8.68 -2.51
C ALA A 229 -0.24 7.74 -3.71
N PHE A 230 0.91 7.36 -4.27
CA PHE A 230 1.02 6.38 -5.34
C PHE A 230 1.88 5.20 -4.90
N ASN A 231 1.67 4.04 -5.51
CA ASN A 231 2.65 2.96 -5.46
C ASN A 231 3.91 3.33 -6.26
N SER A 232 4.95 2.51 -6.17
CA SER A 232 6.28 2.84 -6.72
C SER A 232 6.33 3.05 -8.23
N ASP A 233 5.46 2.38 -8.99
CA ASP A 233 5.38 2.50 -10.45
C ASP A 233 4.26 3.44 -10.93
N GLY A 234 3.48 4.01 -9.99
CA GLY A 234 2.41 4.95 -10.27
C GLY A 234 1.15 4.34 -10.89
N THR A 235 1.07 3.02 -10.98
CA THR A 235 -0.11 2.34 -11.55
C THR A 235 -1.28 2.28 -10.58
N LYS A 236 -1.04 2.57 -9.30
CA LYS A 236 -2.05 2.69 -8.26
C LYS A 236 -1.96 4.02 -7.54
N MET A 237 -3.10 4.65 -7.34
CA MET A 237 -3.27 5.87 -6.57
C MET A 237 -4.21 5.59 -5.39
N PHE A 238 -3.85 6.12 -4.23
CA PHE A 238 -4.59 5.98 -2.98
C PHE A 238 -4.96 7.36 -2.47
N ALA A 239 -6.23 7.54 -2.13
CA ALA A 239 -6.75 8.78 -1.59
C ALA A 239 -7.38 8.53 -0.22
N SER A 240 -6.80 9.12 0.84
CA SER A 240 -7.42 9.11 2.16
C SER A 240 -8.52 10.17 2.25
N VAL A 241 -9.60 9.84 2.95
CA VAL A 241 -10.70 10.76 3.21
C VAL A 241 -10.89 10.97 4.69
N ARG A 242 -11.60 12.02 5.05
CA ARG A 242 -11.74 12.49 6.42
C ARG A 242 -12.26 11.46 7.41
N PHE A 243 -13.14 10.57 6.97
CA PHE A 243 -13.82 9.60 7.83
C PHE A 243 -13.48 8.19 7.37
N ASP A 244 -12.39 7.67 7.90
CA ASP A 244 -12.00 6.26 8.01
C ASP A 244 -11.84 5.44 6.70
N ASP A 245 -11.82 6.08 5.51
CA ASP A 245 -11.69 5.37 4.25
C ASP A 245 -10.44 5.76 3.46
N ILE A 246 -9.89 4.79 2.73
CA ILE A 246 -8.94 5.02 1.66
C ILE A 246 -9.48 4.39 0.38
N PHE A 247 -9.62 5.20 -0.66
CA PHE A 247 -10.04 4.75 -1.98
C PHE A 247 -8.84 4.41 -2.84
N GLN A 248 -8.93 3.31 -3.59
CA GLN A 248 -7.92 2.87 -4.54
C GLN A 248 -8.37 3.12 -5.97
N TYR A 249 -7.45 3.61 -6.78
CA TYR A 249 -7.63 3.85 -8.21
C TYR A 249 -6.51 3.19 -9.00
N SER A 250 -6.84 2.60 -10.16
CA SER A 250 -5.88 2.10 -11.15
C SER A 250 -5.60 3.16 -12.20
N LEU A 251 -4.34 3.30 -12.57
CA LEU A 251 -3.91 4.14 -13.69
C LEU A 251 -3.35 3.23 -14.80
N SER A 252 -3.86 3.35 -16.01
CA SER A 252 -3.35 2.57 -17.16
C SER A 252 -1.97 3.06 -17.63
N THR A 253 -1.62 4.30 -17.30
CA THR A 253 -0.27 4.87 -17.45
C THR A 253 0.18 5.39 -16.09
N GLY A 254 1.32 4.88 -15.60
CA GLY A 254 1.83 5.25 -14.28
C GLY A 254 1.99 6.75 -14.12
N PHE A 255 1.49 7.28 -13.00
CA PHE A 255 1.53 8.71 -12.65
C PHE A 255 0.83 9.65 -13.66
N ASP A 256 -0.07 9.14 -14.49
CA ASP A 256 -0.92 9.95 -15.36
C ASP A 256 -2.37 9.87 -14.87
N ILE A 257 -2.78 10.86 -14.08
CA ILE A 257 -4.12 10.85 -13.46
C ILE A 257 -5.26 10.99 -14.48
N SER A 258 -4.98 11.37 -15.73
CA SER A 258 -6.01 11.35 -16.80
C SER A 258 -6.49 9.94 -17.11
N THR A 259 -5.66 8.91 -16.77
CA THR A 259 -5.95 7.50 -17.00
C THR A 259 -6.52 6.79 -15.76
N ALA A 260 -6.76 7.54 -14.69
CA ALA A 260 -7.22 6.97 -13.43
C ALA A 260 -8.67 6.48 -13.49
N SER A 261 -8.93 5.34 -12.88
CA SER A 261 -10.26 4.75 -12.71
C SER A 261 -10.41 4.17 -11.31
N PHE A 262 -11.60 4.31 -10.71
CA PHE A 262 -11.88 3.74 -9.40
C PHE A 262 -11.95 2.21 -9.49
N ASP A 263 -11.20 1.53 -8.62
CA ASP A 263 -11.12 0.05 -8.60
C ASP A 263 -12.32 -0.61 -7.91
N SER A 264 -13.28 0.17 -7.39
CA SER A 264 -14.32 -0.30 -6.47
C SER A 264 -13.73 -0.93 -5.20
N VAL A 265 -12.53 -0.52 -4.82
CA VAL A 265 -11.83 -0.93 -3.59
C VAL A 265 -11.83 0.24 -2.63
N THR A 266 -12.43 0.01 -1.48
CA THR A 266 -12.40 0.90 -0.32
C THR A 266 -11.71 0.16 0.81
N LEU A 267 -10.66 0.73 1.35
CA LEU A 267 -10.03 0.24 2.57
C LEU A 267 -10.65 1.00 3.74
N GLU A 268 -11.53 0.34 4.46
CA GLU A 268 -12.13 0.87 5.68
C GLU A 268 -11.11 0.80 6.81
N ILE A 269 -10.79 1.95 7.39
CA ILE A 269 -9.84 2.07 8.49
C ILE A 269 -10.60 2.57 9.72
N ASP A 270 -11.00 1.65 10.58
CA ASP A 270 -11.65 1.99 11.85
C ASP A 270 -10.62 2.55 12.86
N LEU A 271 -10.24 3.79 12.67
CA LEU A 271 -9.44 4.56 13.62
C LEU A 271 -10.33 5.60 14.30
N SER A 272 -10.15 5.80 15.59
CA SER A 272 -10.83 6.90 16.28
C SER A 272 -10.23 8.23 15.82
N GLY A 273 -11.00 9.03 15.10
CA GLY A 273 -10.59 10.36 14.62
C GLY A 273 -10.53 10.49 13.10
N GLU A 274 -10.32 11.71 12.62
CA GLU A 274 -10.25 12.00 11.19
C GLU A 274 -8.91 11.56 10.60
N LEU A 275 -8.93 10.91 9.44
CA LEU A 275 -7.72 10.60 8.69
C LEU A 275 -7.12 11.88 8.09
N GLY A 276 -5.79 11.91 8.08
CA GLY A 276 -4.99 12.94 7.47
C GLY A 276 -4.25 12.45 6.22
N PRO A 277 -3.12 13.08 5.91
CA PRO A 277 -2.23 12.66 4.84
C PRO A 277 -1.76 11.21 5.00
N LEU A 278 -1.56 10.54 3.87
CA LEU A 278 -0.99 9.20 3.80
C LEU A 278 0.29 9.22 2.94
N THR A 279 1.19 8.29 3.22
CA THR A 279 2.39 8.08 2.40
C THR A 279 2.79 6.61 2.37
N PHE A 280 3.56 6.22 1.35
CA PHE A 280 4.17 4.89 1.27
C PHE A 280 5.66 4.97 1.50
N SER A 281 6.21 3.95 2.16
CA SER A 281 7.64 3.70 2.18
C SER A 281 8.06 2.82 1.01
N GLY A 282 9.35 2.86 0.67
CA GLY A 282 9.90 2.04 -0.41
C GLY A 282 9.80 0.52 -0.20
N ASN A 283 9.42 0.07 1.00
CA ASN A 283 9.19 -1.35 1.32
C ASN A 283 7.70 -1.73 1.36
N GLY A 284 6.82 -0.88 0.80
CA GLY A 284 5.39 -1.18 0.64
C GLY A 284 4.53 -1.00 1.89
N ARG A 285 5.03 -0.30 2.90
CA ARG A 285 4.23 0.08 4.07
C ARG A 285 3.53 1.40 3.82
N MET A 286 2.27 1.48 4.19
CA MET A 286 1.52 2.72 4.20
C MET A 286 1.54 3.32 5.60
N TYR A 287 1.75 4.62 5.67
CA TYR A 287 1.64 5.42 6.88
C TYR A 287 0.53 6.44 6.72
N ILE A 288 -0.30 6.58 7.72
CA ILE A 288 -1.36 7.57 7.75
C ILE A 288 -1.38 8.26 9.11
N ILE A 289 -1.68 9.54 9.10
CA ILE A 289 -1.86 10.34 10.32
C ILE A 289 -3.36 10.43 10.59
N ASN A 290 -3.76 10.45 11.86
CA ASN A 290 -5.08 10.91 12.23
C ASN A 290 -5.00 12.20 13.07
N ASN A 291 -6.11 12.89 13.25
CA ASN A 291 -6.17 14.13 14.04
C ASN A 291 -6.06 13.91 15.56
N GLY A 292 -5.83 12.68 16.02
CA GLY A 292 -5.57 12.30 17.40
C GLY A 292 -4.07 12.21 17.73
N ASP A 293 -3.20 12.83 16.92
CA ASP A 293 -1.73 12.86 17.09
C ASP A 293 -1.06 11.48 16.93
N TYR A 294 -1.68 10.54 16.20
CA TYR A 294 -1.13 9.21 15.97
C TYR A 294 -0.71 9.03 14.52
N VAL A 295 0.42 8.33 14.32
CA VAL A 295 0.84 7.79 13.02
C VAL A 295 0.58 6.29 13.05
N TYR A 296 -0.18 5.83 12.06
CA TYR A 296 -0.48 4.40 11.90
C TYR A 296 0.33 3.84 10.75
N GLU A 297 0.81 2.63 10.92
CA GLU A 297 1.54 1.86 9.91
C GLU A 297 0.68 0.68 9.47
N PHE A 298 0.54 0.51 8.16
CA PHE A 298 -0.18 -0.61 7.57
C PHE A 298 0.73 -1.35 6.59
N LEU A 299 0.74 -2.67 6.68
CA LEU A 299 1.19 -3.52 5.58
C LEU A 299 -0.01 -3.70 4.65
N LEU A 300 0.00 -2.99 3.54
CA LEU A 300 -1.02 -3.20 2.54
C LEU A 300 -0.67 -4.43 1.70
N PRO A 301 -1.68 -5.23 1.32
CA PRO A 301 -1.50 -6.30 0.33
C PRO A 301 -1.21 -5.77 -1.08
N LEU A 302 -0.85 -4.50 -1.22
CA LEU A 302 -0.86 -3.74 -2.46
C LEU A 302 0.49 -3.65 -3.16
N VAL A 303 1.52 -4.29 -2.62
CA VAL A 303 2.81 -4.43 -3.31
C VAL A 303 2.92 -5.86 -3.81
N ASP A 304 3.49 -6.04 -4.98
CA ASP A 304 3.73 -7.29 -5.72
C ASP A 304 4.36 -8.46 -4.92
N THR A 305 4.46 -8.35 -3.61
CA THR A 305 4.96 -9.38 -2.69
C THR A 305 3.85 -10.11 -1.95
N THR A 306 2.57 -9.79 -2.18
CA THR A 306 1.47 -10.56 -1.59
C THR A 306 1.31 -11.87 -2.32
N VAL A 307 1.63 -12.96 -1.63
CA VAL A 307 1.35 -14.28 -2.15
C VAL A 307 -0.14 -14.57 -1.95
N THR A 308 -0.90 -14.49 -3.02
CA THR A 308 -2.31 -14.90 -3.01
C THR A 308 -2.37 -16.40 -2.82
N VAL A 309 -2.96 -16.85 -1.71
CA VAL A 309 -3.18 -18.30 -1.48
C VAL A 309 -4.38 -18.77 -2.29
N GLY A 310 -5.45 -17.99 -2.31
CA GLY A 310 -6.62 -18.35 -3.10
C GLY A 310 -7.92 -17.75 -2.57
N LYS A 311 -9.02 -18.09 -3.23
CA LYS A 311 -10.38 -17.69 -2.86
C LYS A 311 -11.05 -18.77 -2.02
N SER A 312 -11.59 -18.41 -0.86
CA SER A 312 -12.36 -19.33 -0.04
C SER A 312 -13.67 -19.71 -0.74
N THR A 313 -13.94 -21.00 -0.78
CA THR A 313 -15.15 -21.58 -1.35
C THR A 313 -16.13 -22.06 -0.28
N SER A 314 -15.64 -22.19 0.96
CA SER A 314 -16.45 -22.48 2.15
C SER A 314 -15.63 -22.12 3.40
N ALA A 315 -16.24 -22.24 4.59
CA ALA A 315 -15.54 -22.01 5.86
C ALA A 315 -14.31 -22.92 6.11
N THR A 316 -14.19 -23.99 5.32
CA THR A 316 -13.11 -24.99 5.45
C THR A 316 -12.40 -25.29 4.14
N SER A 317 -12.72 -24.60 3.04
CA SER A 317 -12.16 -24.90 1.72
C SER A 317 -11.67 -23.64 1.03
N ILE A 318 -10.51 -23.73 0.41
CA ILE A 318 -9.91 -22.67 -0.38
C ILE A 318 -9.44 -23.22 -1.74
N LEU A 319 -9.83 -22.54 -2.83
CA LEU A 319 -9.31 -22.79 -4.16
C LEU A 319 -7.98 -22.03 -4.32
N LEU A 320 -6.89 -22.76 -4.50
CA LEU A 320 -5.58 -22.16 -4.70
C LEU A 320 -5.48 -21.58 -6.11
N GLY A 321 -5.21 -20.31 -6.19
CA GLY A 321 -5.13 -19.59 -7.44
C GLY A 321 -4.24 -18.38 -7.35
N GLY A 322 -3.87 -17.84 -8.46
CA GLY A 322 -3.16 -16.61 -8.57
C GLY A 322 -3.71 -15.77 -9.69
#